data_d8941318d35b48f1fba828d19b24bfd7
#
_entry.id   d8941318d35b48f1fba828d19b24bfd7
#
_cell.length_a   1.000
_cell.length_b   1.000
_cell.length_c   1.000
_cell.angle_alpha   90.00
_cell.angle_beta   90.00
_cell.angle_gamma   90.00
#
_symmetry.space_group_name_H-M   'P 1'
#
loop_
_entity.id
_entity.type
_entity.pdbx_description
1 polymer ?
#
loop_
_entity_poly.entity_id
_entity_poly.type
_entity_poly.pdbx_seq_one_letter_code
_entity_poly.pdbx_strand_id
1 'polypeptide(L)'
;MKNIMLINAVQAEELRIAFISKGMLEGFHIDTSSGEQMEGNIYKGVVERIEPSLQACFVNFGSDKNGFLPIDSIHPEYYNELVETSKDKPYPPIEKVIDKGQELLVEVLKEMPGRKGAHLTTYISLAGRYVVLTPGRTINGVSRKIESEVERQRLKDIMGIMKYPEGVGYIIRTVAAEQNKKDLSKDLNRLLRLWKNIKKEVAKIPPYTLVHKEDDLCLKTLRDYYNSEVSEVIVDDKETYSKIKEYMKIVSPRDSSKVKLYKEKRPIFDNYGIEEQIESIYVNRVKLKSGGSIIFGVTEALISIDVNSGRAKSSKDVESMAFSTNLEAAVEAARQLRLRDLGGLVVIDFIDMKDKKHIRTIEKTLRDELKKDRAKTDVASMSKFGLLELSRQRLRPSIESKTYLMCSHCQGRGVVISPGAAAVSFLRRIQKGVLKGDMSGVTASLPPEVAEYMQNKKRNELVELEKRYNISIQIKSNASLPPGGGNIEFTTEDNGNK
;
A
#
# COMPACT_ATOMS: atom_id res chain seq x y z
N MET A 1 18.51 -21.07 14.43
CA MET A 1 18.46 -19.60 14.61
C MET A 1 17.01 -19.23 14.84
N LYS A 2 16.71 -18.27 15.72
CA LYS A 2 15.33 -17.97 16.13
C LYS A 2 14.68 -17.01 15.15
N ASN A 3 13.43 -17.28 14.77
CA ASN A 3 12.56 -16.31 14.12
C ASN A 3 11.86 -15.50 15.23
N ILE A 4 11.97 -14.18 15.19
CA ILE A 4 11.47 -13.29 16.23
C ILE A 4 10.53 -12.27 15.60
N MET A 5 9.44 -11.98 16.31
CA MET A 5 8.54 -10.89 15.98
C MET A 5 8.71 -9.79 17.02
N LEU A 6 9.08 -8.59 16.58
CA LEU A 6 9.21 -7.42 17.43
C LEU A 6 8.04 -6.46 17.17
N ILE A 7 7.49 -5.91 18.24
CA ILE A 7 6.38 -4.97 18.19
C ILE A 7 6.77 -3.73 19.01
N ASN A 8 6.89 -2.61 18.31
CA ASN A 8 7.15 -1.31 18.87
C ASN A 8 5.85 -0.49 18.87
N ALA A 9 5.34 -0.19 20.03
CA ALA A 9 4.04 0.45 20.25
C ALA A 9 4.10 1.55 21.33
N VAL A 10 5.30 2.01 21.71
CA VAL A 10 5.50 3.05 22.73
C VAL A 10 4.96 4.41 22.27
N GLN A 11 5.10 4.72 21.00
CA GLN A 11 4.56 5.94 20.42
C GLN A 11 3.09 5.72 20.02
N ALA A 12 2.19 6.55 20.53
CA ALA A 12 0.76 6.44 20.26
C ALA A 12 0.42 6.70 18.77
N GLU A 13 1.27 7.48 18.09
CA GLU A 13 1.10 7.87 16.69
C GLU A 13 1.54 6.80 15.70
N GLU A 14 2.34 5.81 16.15
CA GLU A 14 2.96 4.84 15.24
C GLU A 14 3.11 3.46 15.87
N LEU A 15 2.57 2.46 15.21
CA LEU A 15 2.76 1.06 15.55
C LEU A 15 3.65 0.40 14.49
N ARG A 16 4.80 -0.15 14.90
CA ARG A 16 5.73 -0.83 14.00
C ARG A 16 5.90 -2.29 14.40
N ILE A 17 5.84 -3.17 13.42
CA ILE A 17 6.00 -4.61 13.61
C ILE A 17 7.05 -5.14 12.66
N ALA A 18 8.07 -5.80 13.19
CA ALA A 18 9.19 -6.35 12.45
C ALA A 18 9.29 -7.88 12.63
N PHE A 19 9.53 -8.58 11.53
CA PHE A 19 9.83 -10.01 11.52
C PHE A 19 11.31 -10.20 11.22
N ILE A 20 12.01 -10.87 12.11
CA ILE A 20 13.45 -11.12 12.01
C ILE A 20 13.69 -12.61 11.85
N SER A 21 14.48 -12.98 10.86
CA SER A 21 15.04 -14.31 10.70
C SER A 21 16.55 -14.22 10.54
N LYS A 22 17.29 -14.95 11.36
CA LYS A 22 18.77 -14.96 11.30
C LYS A 22 19.44 -13.57 11.37
N GLY A 23 18.84 -12.63 12.11
CA GLY A 23 19.32 -11.24 12.23
C GLY A 23 18.99 -10.33 11.04
N MET A 24 18.26 -10.85 10.04
CA MET A 24 17.79 -10.08 8.88
C MET A 24 16.31 -9.75 9.03
N LEU A 25 15.95 -8.53 8.65
CA LEU A 25 14.58 -8.08 8.57
C LEU A 25 13.91 -8.73 7.35
N GLU A 26 12.92 -9.58 7.56
CA GLU A 26 12.20 -10.32 6.51
C GLU A 26 10.80 -9.76 6.22
N GLY A 27 10.22 -9.04 7.17
CA GLY A 27 8.93 -8.38 7.05
C GLY A 27 8.85 -7.16 7.96
N PHE A 28 8.18 -6.12 7.48
CA PHE A 28 7.97 -4.89 8.24
C PHE A 28 6.57 -4.35 7.97
N HIS A 29 5.88 -3.97 9.04
CA HIS A 29 4.56 -3.36 8.96
C HIS A 29 4.53 -2.12 9.83
N ILE A 30 3.94 -1.07 9.31
CA ILE A 30 3.76 0.20 9.99
C ILE A 30 2.29 0.63 9.89
N ASP A 31 1.77 1.11 11.00
CA ASP A 31 0.50 1.80 11.07
C ASP A 31 0.71 3.15 11.74
N THR A 32 0.25 4.20 11.08
CA THR A 32 0.29 5.55 11.61
C THR A 32 -1.12 5.94 12.01
N SER A 33 -1.33 6.37 13.25
CA SER A 33 -2.62 6.73 13.81
C SER A 33 -3.31 7.94 13.15
N SER A 34 -2.80 8.41 12.01
CA SER A 34 -3.33 9.54 11.23
C SER A 34 -4.69 9.28 10.54
N GLY A 35 -5.31 8.10 10.73
CA GLY A 35 -6.65 7.77 10.24
C GLY A 35 -7.16 6.47 10.83
N GLU A 36 -8.42 6.44 11.26
CA GLU A 36 -9.06 5.16 11.61
C GLU A 36 -9.10 4.27 10.38
N GLN A 37 -8.40 3.13 10.43
CA GLN A 37 -8.49 2.13 9.37
C GLN A 37 -9.91 1.55 9.37
N MET A 38 -10.66 1.82 8.31
CA MET A 38 -12.02 1.31 8.15
C MET A 38 -12.07 -0.05 7.45
N GLU A 39 -10.98 -0.48 6.80
CA GLU A 39 -10.91 -1.75 6.05
C GLU A 39 -11.16 -2.97 6.96
N GLY A 40 -12.18 -3.75 6.61
CA GLY A 40 -12.66 -4.90 7.40
C GLY A 40 -13.73 -4.54 8.45
N ASN A 41 -13.98 -3.26 8.70
CA ASN A 41 -15.06 -2.83 9.58
C ASN A 41 -16.43 -3.08 8.92
N ILE A 42 -17.40 -3.45 9.74
CA ILE A 42 -18.77 -3.72 9.32
C ILE A 42 -19.69 -2.65 9.89
N TYR A 43 -20.49 -2.05 9.02
CA TYR A 43 -21.42 -0.95 9.35
C TYR A 43 -22.84 -1.30 8.95
N LYS A 44 -23.81 -0.67 9.63
CA LYS A 44 -25.19 -0.59 9.17
C LYS A 44 -25.33 0.68 8.35
N GLY A 45 -25.38 0.55 7.02
CA GLY A 45 -25.47 1.67 6.09
C GLY A 45 -26.86 1.80 5.46
N VAL A 46 -27.11 2.92 4.78
CA VAL A 46 -28.35 3.22 4.06
C VAL A 46 -28.01 3.65 2.63
N VAL A 47 -28.73 3.11 1.65
CA VAL A 47 -28.59 3.48 0.25
C VAL A 47 -29.07 4.92 0.03
N GLU A 48 -28.16 5.80 -0.35
CA GLU A 48 -28.46 7.22 -0.53
C GLU A 48 -28.75 7.57 -2.00
N ARG A 49 -28.00 6.94 -2.92
CA ARG A 49 -28.16 7.16 -4.36
C ARG A 49 -27.84 5.88 -5.15
N ILE A 50 -28.67 5.63 -6.16
CA ILE A 50 -28.46 4.55 -7.15
C ILE A 50 -27.94 5.18 -8.43
N GLU A 51 -26.93 4.54 -9.05
CA GLU A 51 -26.30 5.01 -10.28
C GLU A 51 -26.34 3.88 -11.33
N PRO A 52 -27.41 3.81 -12.14
CA PRO A 52 -27.59 2.73 -13.12
C PRO A 52 -26.48 2.66 -14.17
N SER A 53 -25.90 3.80 -14.54
CA SER A 53 -24.80 3.86 -15.50
C SER A 53 -23.54 3.11 -15.04
N LEU A 54 -23.31 3.06 -13.72
CA LEU A 54 -22.20 2.35 -13.09
C LEU A 54 -22.58 0.97 -12.56
N GLN A 55 -23.87 0.60 -12.64
CA GLN A 55 -24.42 -0.60 -11.99
C GLN A 55 -23.97 -0.67 -10.51
N ALA A 56 -24.12 0.45 -9.77
CA ALA A 56 -23.67 0.59 -8.40
C ALA A 56 -24.59 1.53 -7.61
N CYS A 57 -24.54 1.46 -6.29
CA CYS A 57 -25.15 2.44 -5.42
C CYS A 57 -24.14 3.08 -4.48
N PHE A 58 -24.47 4.25 -3.97
CA PHE A 58 -23.73 4.95 -2.95
C PHE A 58 -24.44 4.80 -1.61
N VAL A 59 -23.71 4.29 -0.62
CA VAL A 59 -24.23 3.95 0.70
C VAL A 59 -23.61 4.90 1.73
N ASN A 60 -24.47 5.58 2.49
CA ASN A 60 -24.05 6.30 3.68
C ASN A 60 -23.92 5.30 4.83
N PHE A 61 -22.74 5.18 5.41
CA PHE A 61 -22.43 4.24 6.50
C PHE A 61 -21.87 4.93 7.75
N GLY A 62 -22.02 6.29 7.81
CA GLY A 62 -21.55 7.09 8.95
C GLY A 62 -20.14 7.68 8.78
N SER A 63 -19.56 7.56 7.59
CA SER A 63 -18.30 8.24 7.23
C SER A 63 -18.58 9.56 6.52
N ASP A 64 -17.59 10.47 6.45
CA ASP A 64 -17.65 11.75 5.73
C ASP A 64 -18.03 11.60 4.24
N LYS A 65 -17.79 10.42 3.66
CA LYS A 65 -18.04 10.11 2.26
C LYS A 65 -18.86 8.84 2.11
N ASN A 66 -19.80 8.88 1.18
CA ASN A 66 -20.58 7.70 0.83
C ASN A 66 -19.69 6.62 0.22
N GLY A 67 -19.90 5.38 0.63
CA GLY A 67 -19.20 4.23 0.08
C GLY A 67 -19.77 3.80 -1.26
N PHE A 68 -18.95 3.29 -2.14
CA PHE A 68 -19.30 2.74 -3.44
C PHE A 68 -19.58 1.24 -3.33
N LEU A 69 -20.79 0.83 -3.69
CA LEU A 69 -21.26 -0.55 -3.62
C LEU A 69 -21.74 -1.02 -5.00
N PRO A 70 -20.95 -1.77 -5.77
CA PRO A 70 -21.35 -2.28 -7.07
C PRO A 70 -22.28 -3.50 -6.95
N ILE A 71 -23.07 -3.76 -7.99
CA ILE A 71 -24.08 -4.84 -8.01
C ILE A 71 -23.50 -6.23 -7.74
N ASP A 72 -22.30 -6.53 -8.21
CA ASP A 72 -21.61 -7.81 -7.99
C ASP A 72 -21.18 -8.03 -6.53
N SER A 73 -21.18 -6.97 -5.74
CA SER A 73 -20.87 -6.96 -4.32
C SER A 73 -22.10 -6.88 -3.42
N ILE A 74 -23.31 -6.94 -4.00
CA ILE A 74 -24.59 -7.00 -3.28
C ILE A 74 -25.08 -8.44 -3.21
N HIS A 75 -25.33 -8.92 -1.98
CA HIS A 75 -25.89 -10.25 -1.77
C HIS A 75 -27.37 -10.29 -2.16
N PRO A 76 -27.85 -11.36 -2.85
CA PRO A 76 -29.23 -11.47 -3.30
C PRO A 76 -30.30 -11.41 -2.18
N GLU A 77 -29.93 -11.63 -0.91
CA GLU A 77 -30.87 -11.46 0.22
C GLU A 77 -31.36 -10.02 0.38
N TYR A 78 -30.66 -9.04 -0.19
CA TYR A 78 -31.04 -7.62 -0.17
C TYR A 78 -31.84 -7.21 -1.41
N TYR A 79 -32.04 -8.11 -2.37
CA TYR A 79 -32.81 -7.80 -3.57
C TYR A 79 -34.31 -7.72 -3.24
N ASN A 80 -34.95 -6.63 -3.64
CA ASN A 80 -36.40 -6.45 -3.47
C ASN A 80 -37.21 -7.37 -4.35
N GLU A 81 -36.67 -7.69 -5.57
CA GLU A 81 -37.31 -8.60 -6.51
C GLU A 81 -36.28 -9.63 -7.00
N LEU A 82 -36.73 -10.89 -7.11
CA LEU A 82 -35.92 -11.93 -7.75
C LEU A 82 -36.08 -11.77 -9.27
N VAL A 83 -35.07 -11.22 -9.91
CA VAL A 83 -35.02 -11.04 -11.36
C VAL A 83 -34.24 -12.20 -11.98
N GLU A 84 -34.80 -12.86 -12.98
CA GLU A 84 -34.09 -13.88 -13.73
C GLU A 84 -32.89 -13.29 -14.44
N THR A 85 -31.75 -13.93 -14.27
CA THR A 85 -30.47 -13.56 -14.90
C THR A 85 -30.14 -14.47 -16.06
N SER A 86 -29.48 -13.96 -17.09
CA SER A 86 -29.02 -14.74 -18.23
C SER A 86 -27.49 -14.92 -18.20
N LYS A 87 -26.96 -15.87 -18.98
CA LYS A 87 -25.52 -16.08 -19.08
C LYS A 87 -24.75 -14.83 -19.54
N ASP A 88 -25.40 -13.98 -20.35
CA ASP A 88 -24.79 -12.76 -20.89
C ASP A 88 -24.89 -11.58 -19.91
N LYS A 89 -25.83 -11.65 -18.95
CA LYS A 89 -26.00 -10.65 -17.88
C LYS A 89 -26.11 -11.39 -16.54
N PRO A 90 -24.97 -11.65 -15.88
CA PRO A 90 -24.94 -12.44 -14.65
C PRO A 90 -25.54 -11.72 -13.44
N TYR A 91 -25.74 -10.39 -13.53
CA TYR A 91 -26.38 -9.58 -12.50
C TYR A 91 -27.60 -8.84 -13.06
N PRO A 92 -28.66 -8.69 -12.28
CA PRO A 92 -29.82 -7.89 -12.67
C PRO A 92 -29.48 -6.40 -12.66
N PRO A 93 -30.23 -5.54 -13.38
CA PRO A 93 -30.06 -4.09 -13.28
C PRO A 93 -30.27 -3.61 -11.85
N ILE A 94 -29.35 -2.79 -11.33
CA ILE A 94 -29.32 -2.39 -9.91
C ILE A 94 -30.59 -1.65 -9.50
N GLU A 95 -31.17 -0.84 -10.39
CA GLU A 95 -32.38 -0.07 -10.16
C GLU A 95 -33.66 -0.94 -9.95
N LYS A 96 -33.60 -2.25 -10.27
CA LYS A 96 -34.69 -3.19 -10.05
C LYS A 96 -34.60 -3.95 -8.75
N VAL A 97 -33.42 -3.98 -8.13
CA VAL A 97 -33.16 -4.86 -6.99
C VAL A 97 -32.82 -4.14 -5.69
N ILE A 98 -32.48 -2.85 -5.76
CA ILE A 98 -32.15 -2.04 -4.59
C ILE A 98 -32.93 -0.73 -4.64
N ASP A 99 -33.46 -0.30 -3.49
CA ASP A 99 -34.17 0.96 -3.33
C ASP A 99 -33.35 2.00 -2.56
N LYS A 100 -33.59 3.27 -2.87
CA LYS A 100 -33.10 4.38 -2.06
C LYS A 100 -33.73 4.34 -0.67
N GLY A 101 -32.91 4.51 0.36
CA GLY A 101 -33.34 4.43 1.77
C GLY A 101 -33.28 3.01 2.35
N GLN A 102 -32.91 1.99 1.55
CA GLN A 102 -32.79 0.63 2.03
C GLN A 102 -31.58 0.49 2.97
N GLU A 103 -31.80 -0.17 4.11
CA GLU A 103 -30.76 -0.48 5.09
C GLU A 103 -29.98 -1.74 4.67
N LEU A 104 -28.66 -1.65 4.72
CA LEU A 104 -27.74 -2.73 4.35
C LEU A 104 -26.68 -2.94 5.43
N LEU A 105 -26.29 -4.20 5.66
CA LEU A 105 -25.07 -4.50 6.39
C LEU A 105 -23.90 -4.52 5.39
N VAL A 106 -22.95 -3.63 5.56
CA VAL A 106 -21.84 -3.45 4.63
C VAL A 106 -20.49 -3.59 5.32
N GLU A 107 -19.55 -4.26 4.66
CA GLU A 107 -18.16 -4.33 5.03
C GLU A 107 -17.33 -3.42 4.13
N VAL A 108 -16.36 -2.72 4.70
CA VAL A 108 -15.40 -1.91 3.94
C VAL A 108 -14.32 -2.83 3.38
N LEU A 109 -14.30 -3.03 2.07
CA LEU A 109 -13.28 -3.84 1.40
C LEU A 109 -11.95 -3.10 1.22
N LYS A 110 -12.04 -1.80 0.92
CA LYS A 110 -10.89 -0.98 0.62
C LYS A 110 -11.21 0.50 0.76
N GLU A 111 -10.30 1.23 1.38
CA GLU A 111 -10.33 2.68 1.35
C GLU A 111 -9.73 3.21 0.04
N MET A 112 -10.32 4.27 -0.49
CA MET A 112 -9.83 4.88 -1.73
C MET A 112 -9.19 6.24 -1.43
N PRO A 113 -7.99 6.50 -1.97
CA PRO A 113 -7.31 7.77 -1.73
C PRO A 113 -8.06 8.96 -2.36
N GLY A 114 -7.90 10.12 -1.75
CA GLY A 114 -8.42 11.38 -2.27
C GLY A 114 -9.92 11.59 -2.05
N ARG A 115 -10.65 12.01 -3.10
CA ARG A 115 -12.08 12.37 -3.02
C ARG A 115 -13.05 11.20 -3.16
N LYS A 116 -12.60 9.97 -3.41
CA LYS A 116 -13.45 8.81 -3.61
C LYS A 116 -13.83 8.18 -2.27
N GLY A 117 -15.09 7.71 -2.15
CA GLY A 117 -15.55 6.93 -1.00
C GLY A 117 -15.00 5.51 -0.98
N ALA A 118 -15.09 4.85 0.17
CA ALA A 118 -14.64 3.47 0.35
C ALA A 118 -15.40 2.48 -0.55
N HIS A 119 -14.75 1.41 -0.95
CA HIS A 119 -15.39 0.30 -1.67
C HIS A 119 -16.05 -0.64 -0.67
N LEU A 120 -17.33 -0.88 -0.84
CA LEU A 120 -18.15 -1.67 0.07
C LEU A 120 -18.58 -3.00 -0.54
N THR A 121 -18.96 -3.94 0.33
CA THR A 121 -19.64 -5.18 -0.02
C THR A 121 -20.65 -5.57 1.05
N THR A 122 -21.73 -6.25 0.68
CA THR A 122 -22.65 -6.90 1.62
C THR A 122 -22.29 -8.37 1.88
N TYR A 123 -21.33 -8.91 1.13
CA TYR A 123 -20.75 -10.24 1.39
C TYR A 123 -19.74 -10.16 2.52
N ILE A 124 -20.23 -10.26 3.75
CA ILE A 124 -19.41 -10.17 4.95
C ILE A 124 -18.35 -11.29 5.00
N SER A 125 -17.14 -10.92 5.42
CA SER A 125 -15.99 -11.81 5.53
C SER A 125 -15.38 -11.69 6.92
N LEU A 126 -15.47 -12.74 7.74
CA LEU A 126 -14.92 -12.74 9.09
C LEU A 126 -13.63 -13.56 9.13
N ALA A 127 -12.52 -12.86 9.29
CA ALA A 127 -11.21 -13.48 9.28
C ALA A 127 -10.86 -14.10 10.64
N GLY A 128 -10.73 -15.42 10.65
CA GLY A 128 -10.10 -16.16 11.74
C GLY A 128 -8.62 -16.40 11.49
N ARG A 129 -7.99 -17.14 12.38
CA ARG A 129 -6.60 -17.54 12.21
C ARG A 129 -6.43 -18.57 11.10
N TYR A 130 -7.24 -19.61 11.11
CA TYR A 130 -7.14 -20.74 10.21
C TYR A 130 -8.22 -20.74 9.14
N VAL A 131 -9.35 -20.11 9.41
CA VAL A 131 -10.54 -20.09 8.56
C VAL A 131 -10.99 -18.66 8.35
N VAL A 132 -11.41 -18.31 7.14
CA VAL A 132 -12.23 -17.13 6.87
C VAL A 132 -13.65 -17.61 6.69
N LEU A 133 -14.57 -17.08 7.48
CA LEU A 133 -15.99 -17.37 7.37
C LEU A 133 -16.63 -16.38 6.38
N THR A 134 -17.40 -16.88 5.43
CA THR A 134 -18.06 -16.08 4.39
C THR A 134 -19.57 -16.33 4.43
N PRO A 135 -20.31 -15.71 5.36
CA PRO A 135 -21.76 -15.83 5.41
C PRO A 135 -22.38 -15.33 4.10
N GLY A 136 -23.41 -16.01 3.62
CA GLY A 136 -24.09 -15.67 2.37
C GLY A 136 -23.39 -16.18 1.10
N ARG A 137 -22.22 -16.79 1.21
CA ARG A 137 -21.56 -17.48 0.09
C ARG A 137 -21.49 -18.97 0.39
N THR A 138 -21.87 -19.81 -0.55
CA THR A 138 -21.74 -21.28 -0.43
C THR A 138 -20.38 -21.79 -0.89
N ILE A 139 -19.40 -20.89 -1.05
CA ILE A 139 -18.06 -21.23 -1.55
C ILE A 139 -17.25 -21.85 -0.41
N ASN A 140 -16.89 -23.11 -0.56
CA ASN A 140 -16.01 -23.83 0.33
C ASN A 140 -14.65 -24.02 -0.34
N GLY A 141 -13.61 -23.37 0.19
CA GLY A 141 -12.30 -23.30 -0.46
C GLY A 141 -11.13 -23.58 0.48
N VAL A 142 -10.00 -23.94 -0.13
CA VAL A 142 -8.69 -24.00 0.51
C VAL A 142 -7.77 -23.02 -0.20
N SER A 143 -6.97 -22.28 0.56
CA SER A 143 -6.02 -21.31 0.01
C SER A 143 -5.21 -21.92 -1.14
N ARG A 144 -5.11 -21.18 -2.26
CA ARG A 144 -4.35 -21.60 -3.44
C ARG A 144 -2.85 -21.74 -3.17
N LYS A 145 -2.36 -21.19 -2.07
CA LYS A 145 -0.95 -21.27 -1.64
C LYS A 145 -0.59 -22.58 -0.94
N ILE A 146 -1.57 -23.41 -0.58
CA ILE A 146 -1.31 -24.77 -0.14
C ILE A 146 -1.17 -25.62 -1.41
N GLU A 147 0.08 -25.85 -1.84
CA GLU A 147 0.39 -26.53 -3.10
C GLU A 147 0.17 -28.05 -3.03
N SER A 148 0.33 -28.66 -1.85
CA SER A 148 0.13 -30.10 -1.66
C SER A 148 -1.34 -30.48 -1.81
N GLU A 149 -1.67 -31.22 -2.86
CA GLU A 149 -3.04 -31.69 -3.09
C GLU A 149 -3.50 -32.64 -1.99
N VAL A 150 -2.59 -33.45 -1.45
CA VAL A 150 -2.87 -34.32 -0.30
C VAL A 150 -3.30 -33.48 0.93
N GLU A 151 -2.60 -32.42 1.21
CA GLU A 151 -2.94 -31.55 2.34
C GLU A 151 -4.23 -30.77 2.09
N ARG A 152 -4.47 -30.33 0.86
CA ARG A 152 -5.72 -29.69 0.45
C ARG A 152 -6.92 -30.61 0.68
N GLN A 153 -6.79 -31.87 0.26
CA GLN A 153 -7.86 -32.89 0.45
C GLN A 153 -8.07 -33.19 1.93
N ARG A 154 -7.00 -33.39 2.70
CA ARG A 154 -7.07 -33.57 4.16
C ARG A 154 -7.83 -32.44 4.86
N LEU A 155 -7.56 -31.20 4.52
CA LEU A 155 -8.22 -30.03 5.09
C LEU A 155 -9.70 -29.95 4.69
N LYS A 156 -10.04 -30.29 3.43
CA LYS A 156 -11.44 -30.39 2.98
C LYS A 156 -12.21 -31.47 3.75
N ASP A 157 -11.60 -32.64 3.93
CA ASP A 157 -12.21 -33.76 4.67
C ASP A 157 -12.47 -33.38 6.13
N ILE A 158 -11.51 -32.69 6.78
CA ILE A 158 -11.70 -32.20 8.14
C ILE A 158 -12.90 -31.24 8.20
N MET A 159 -13.02 -30.29 7.27
CA MET A 159 -14.12 -29.33 7.25
C MET A 159 -15.45 -30.00 6.89
N GLY A 160 -15.46 -30.99 6.02
CA GLY A 160 -16.68 -31.76 5.65
C GLY A 160 -17.33 -32.50 6.81
N ILE A 161 -16.57 -32.86 7.84
CA ILE A 161 -17.07 -33.50 9.05
C ILE A 161 -17.60 -32.49 10.08
N MET A 162 -17.33 -31.17 9.89
CA MET A 162 -17.76 -30.12 10.82
C MET A 162 -19.19 -29.69 10.50
N LYS A 163 -19.97 -29.42 11.56
CA LYS A 163 -21.31 -28.86 11.42
C LYS A 163 -21.26 -27.33 11.42
N TYR A 164 -21.78 -26.71 10.37
CA TYR A 164 -21.98 -25.28 10.25
C TYR A 164 -23.31 -25.01 9.52
N PRO A 165 -23.95 -23.84 9.72
CA PRO A 165 -25.25 -23.54 9.12
C PRO A 165 -25.20 -23.52 7.59
N GLU A 166 -26.32 -23.90 6.96
CA GLU A 166 -26.50 -23.70 5.51
C GLU A 166 -26.37 -22.23 5.12
N GLY A 167 -25.88 -21.95 3.92
CA GLY A 167 -25.64 -20.60 3.43
C GLY A 167 -24.39 -19.92 3.98
N VAL A 168 -23.57 -20.64 4.75
CA VAL A 168 -22.29 -20.13 5.28
C VAL A 168 -21.13 -20.88 4.62
N GLY A 169 -20.33 -20.18 3.84
CA GLY A 169 -19.12 -20.71 3.26
C GLY A 169 -17.89 -20.46 4.12
N TYR A 170 -16.78 -21.04 3.68
CA TYR A 170 -15.48 -20.87 4.34
C TYR A 170 -14.31 -20.93 3.36
N ILE A 171 -13.22 -20.28 3.72
CA ILE A 171 -11.93 -20.41 3.05
C ILE A 171 -10.88 -20.79 4.10
N ILE A 172 -10.23 -21.93 3.91
CA ILE A 172 -9.13 -22.36 4.77
C ILE A 172 -7.88 -21.58 4.39
N ARG A 173 -7.23 -20.97 5.38
CA ARG A 173 -6.04 -20.13 5.19
C ARG A 173 -4.76 -20.97 5.11
N THR A 174 -3.70 -20.39 4.56
CA THR A 174 -2.39 -21.06 4.41
C THR A 174 -1.80 -21.52 5.75
N VAL A 175 -1.97 -20.72 6.81
CA VAL A 175 -1.51 -21.06 8.18
C VAL A 175 -2.25 -22.26 8.80
N ALA A 176 -3.30 -22.75 8.17
CA ALA A 176 -4.01 -23.96 8.59
C ALA A 176 -3.34 -25.26 8.11
N ALA A 177 -2.35 -25.19 7.22
CA ALA A 177 -1.55 -26.33 6.84
C ALA A 177 -0.96 -27.01 8.10
N GLU A 178 -0.98 -28.33 8.14
CA GLU A 178 -0.50 -29.17 9.24
C GLU A 178 -1.29 -29.02 10.57
N GLN A 179 -2.34 -28.20 10.60
CA GLN A 179 -3.18 -28.06 11.80
C GLN A 179 -4.16 -29.23 11.94
N ASN A 180 -4.56 -29.50 13.17
CA ASN A 180 -5.47 -30.58 13.49
C ASN A 180 -6.95 -30.12 13.46
N LYS A 181 -7.88 -31.09 13.46
CA LYS A 181 -9.32 -30.85 13.47
C LYS A 181 -9.77 -29.97 14.65
N LYS A 182 -9.15 -30.14 15.83
CA LYS A 182 -9.55 -29.40 17.05
C LYS A 182 -9.29 -27.90 16.91
N ASP A 183 -8.16 -27.53 16.33
CA ASP A 183 -7.78 -26.12 16.17
C ASP A 183 -8.65 -25.41 15.11
N LEU A 184 -8.91 -26.08 13.98
CA LEU A 184 -9.84 -25.59 12.96
C LEU A 184 -11.27 -25.46 13.50
N SER A 185 -11.75 -26.47 14.25
CA SER A 185 -13.09 -26.44 14.85
C SER A 185 -13.26 -25.32 15.86
N LYS A 186 -12.23 -25.06 16.68
CA LYS A 186 -12.23 -23.97 17.65
C LYS A 186 -12.34 -22.60 16.97
N ASP A 187 -11.56 -22.38 15.91
CA ASP A 187 -11.58 -21.13 15.15
C ASP A 187 -12.92 -20.91 14.43
N LEU A 188 -13.43 -21.94 13.75
CA LEU A 188 -14.73 -21.92 13.07
C LEU A 188 -15.86 -21.60 14.06
N ASN A 189 -15.92 -22.29 15.22
CA ASN A 189 -16.95 -22.07 16.24
C ASN A 189 -16.88 -20.66 16.85
N ARG A 190 -15.69 -20.07 16.96
CA ARG A 190 -15.50 -18.67 17.37
C ARG A 190 -16.12 -17.71 16.36
N LEU A 191 -15.84 -17.93 15.08
CA LEU A 191 -16.37 -17.10 14.00
C LEU A 191 -17.90 -17.22 13.86
N LEU A 192 -18.44 -18.42 13.99
CA LEU A 192 -19.90 -18.63 13.98
C LEU A 192 -20.61 -17.92 15.14
N ARG A 193 -19.99 -17.89 16.33
CA ARG A 193 -20.50 -17.12 17.47
C ARG A 193 -20.43 -15.62 17.21
N LEU A 194 -19.31 -15.14 16.66
CA LEU A 194 -19.15 -13.73 16.28
C LEU A 194 -20.24 -13.33 15.27
N TRP A 195 -20.44 -14.11 14.22
CA TRP A 195 -21.50 -13.85 13.22
C TRP A 195 -22.88 -13.80 13.83
N LYS A 196 -23.18 -14.75 14.72
CA LYS A 196 -24.48 -14.75 15.45
C LYS A 196 -24.66 -13.49 16.30
N ASN A 197 -23.62 -12.99 16.92
CA ASN A 197 -23.66 -11.74 17.70
C ASN A 197 -23.87 -10.53 16.80
N ILE A 198 -23.12 -10.41 15.70
CA ILE A 198 -23.29 -9.34 14.71
C ILE A 198 -24.74 -9.28 14.23
N LYS A 199 -25.33 -10.41 13.82
CA LYS A 199 -26.75 -10.47 13.40
C LYS A 199 -27.74 -9.99 14.48
N LYS A 200 -27.48 -10.31 15.73
CA LYS A 200 -28.34 -9.86 16.85
C LYS A 200 -28.24 -8.37 17.11
N GLU A 201 -27.04 -7.81 16.95
CA GLU A 201 -26.79 -6.39 17.20
C GLU A 201 -27.35 -5.51 16.07
N VAL A 202 -27.17 -5.92 14.81
CA VAL A 202 -27.69 -5.18 13.64
C VAL A 202 -29.20 -4.87 13.76
N ALA A 203 -29.97 -5.80 14.33
CA ALA A 203 -31.40 -5.62 14.51
C ALA A 203 -31.77 -4.53 15.56
N LYS A 204 -30.82 -4.13 16.41
CA LYS A 204 -31.06 -3.22 17.55
C LYS A 204 -30.46 -1.84 17.37
N ILE A 205 -29.46 -1.71 16.52
CA ILE A 205 -28.71 -0.45 16.35
C ILE A 205 -29.31 0.41 15.23
N PRO A 206 -29.22 1.73 15.35
CA PRO A 206 -29.65 2.65 14.31
C PRO A 206 -28.76 2.55 13.06
N PRO A 207 -29.22 3.01 11.89
CA PRO A 207 -28.37 3.17 10.72
C PRO A 207 -27.17 4.09 10.98
N TYR A 208 -26.19 4.05 10.08
CA TYR A 208 -24.93 4.82 10.14
C TYR A 208 -24.02 4.45 11.30
N THR A 209 -24.18 3.26 11.87
CA THR A 209 -23.43 2.82 13.06
C THR A 209 -22.44 1.70 12.73
N LEU A 210 -21.28 1.77 13.37
CA LEU A 210 -20.28 0.68 13.36
C LEU A 210 -20.83 -0.51 14.16
N VAL A 211 -21.00 -1.65 13.48
CA VAL A 211 -21.50 -2.91 14.05
C VAL A 211 -20.37 -3.76 14.60
N HIS A 212 -19.29 -3.84 13.85
CA HIS A 212 -18.11 -4.62 14.20
C HIS A 212 -16.85 -3.90 13.74
N LYS A 213 -15.93 -3.69 14.67
CA LYS A 213 -14.60 -3.17 14.38
C LYS A 213 -13.66 -4.35 14.14
N GLU A 214 -12.94 -4.31 13.02
CA GLU A 214 -11.89 -5.28 12.74
C GLU A 214 -10.74 -5.14 13.76
N ASP A 215 -10.00 -6.21 13.99
CA ASP A 215 -8.82 -6.22 14.85
C ASP A 215 -7.83 -5.10 14.45
N ASP A 216 -7.17 -4.50 15.42
CA ASP A 216 -6.09 -3.55 15.18
C ASP A 216 -4.90 -4.19 14.44
N LEU A 217 -3.95 -3.38 13.94
CA LEU A 217 -2.81 -3.87 13.16
C LEU A 217 -2.05 -4.96 13.90
N CYS A 218 -1.88 -4.84 15.22
CA CYS A 218 -1.18 -5.82 16.04
C CYS A 218 -1.83 -7.19 15.96
N LEU A 219 -3.12 -7.25 16.24
CA LEU A 219 -3.88 -8.51 16.24
C LEU A 219 -4.04 -9.06 14.84
N LYS A 220 -4.30 -8.19 13.83
CA LYS A 220 -4.30 -8.58 12.40
C LYS A 220 -2.96 -9.22 12.01
N THR A 221 -1.86 -8.58 12.38
CA THR A 221 -0.52 -9.07 12.03
C THR A 221 -0.20 -10.39 12.73
N LEU A 222 -0.56 -10.53 14.01
CA LEU A 222 -0.44 -11.81 14.72
C LEU A 222 -1.30 -12.91 14.07
N ARG A 223 -2.57 -12.61 13.80
CA ARG A 223 -3.48 -13.54 13.13
C ARG A 223 -2.91 -14.02 11.79
N ASP A 224 -2.32 -13.10 11.05
CA ASP A 224 -1.90 -13.34 9.67
C ASP A 224 -0.49 -13.90 9.55
N TYR A 225 0.45 -13.47 10.36
CA TYR A 225 1.87 -13.77 10.20
C TYR A 225 2.46 -14.67 11.29
N TYR A 226 1.81 -14.77 12.45
CA TYR A 226 2.31 -15.67 13.48
C TYR A 226 2.15 -17.12 13.03
N ASN A 227 3.24 -17.90 13.02
CA ASN A 227 3.28 -19.32 12.74
C ASN A 227 4.09 -20.06 13.83
N SER A 228 4.16 -21.38 13.75
CA SER A 228 4.90 -22.22 14.70
C SER A 228 6.41 -21.97 14.72
N GLU A 229 6.95 -21.47 13.62
CA GLU A 229 8.38 -21.13 13.48
C GLU A 229 8.80 -19.89 14.28
N VAL A 230 7.83 -19.00 14.63
CA VAL A 230 8.09 -17.85 15.49
C VAL A 230 8.39 -18.36 16.89
N SER A 231 9.62 -18.11 17.33
CA SER A 231 10.10 -18.52 18.65
C SER A 231 9.71 -17.57 19.76
N GLU A 232 9.67 -16.27 19.48
CA GLU A 232 9.37 -15.21 20.46
C GLU A 232 8.60 -14.06 19.79
N VAL A 233 7.66 -13.48 20.53
CA VAL A 233 6.98 -12.20 20.22
C VAL A 233 7.33 -11.22 21.33
N ILE A 234 8.04 -10.15 21.02
CA ILE A 234 8.55 -9.20 22.01
C ILE A 234 7.88 -7.86 21.78
N VAL A 235 7.30 -7.30 22.84
CA VAL A 235 6.48 -6.09 22.79
C VAL A 235 7.01 -5.10 23.82
N ASP A 236 7.18 -3.84 23.45
CA ASP A 236 7.75 -2.79 24.31
C ASP A 236 6.72 -1.97 25.08
N ASP A 237 5.42 -2.08 24.75
CA ASP A 237 4.34 -1.44 25.50
C ASP A 237 3.52 -2.43 26.32
N LYS A 238 3.15 -2.04 27.56
CA LYS A 238 2.42 -2.90 28.51
C LYS A 238 0.98 -3.17 28.11
N GLU A 239 0.28 -2.17 27.57
CA GLU A 239 -1.12 -2.32 27.18
C GLU A 239 -1.22 -3.25 25.99
N THR A 240 -0.42 -3.00 24.97
CA THR A 240 -0.30 -3.83 23.77
C THR A 240 0.15 -5.26 24.10
N TYR A 241 1.11 -5.43 25.03
CA TYR A 241 1.50 -6.74 25.53
C TYR A 241 0.32 -7.50 26.15
N SER A 242 -0.49 -6.82 26.96
CA SER A 242 -1.64 -7.44 27.64
C SER A 242 -2.70 -7.88 26.60
N LYS A 243 -3.03 -7.02 25.63
CA LYS A 243 -3.95 -7.34 24.53
C LYS A 243 -3.46 -8.55 23.72
N ILE A 244 -2.20 -8.55 23.32
CA ILE A 244 -1.59 -9.66 22.57
C ILE A 244 -1.63 -10.97 23.36
N LYS A 245 -1.29 -10.89 24.64
CA LYS A 245 -1.26 -12.08 25.51
C LYS A 245 -2.64 -12.69 25.70
N GLU A 246 -3.68 -11.87 25.86
CA GLU A 246 -5.08 -12.32 25.93
C GLU A 246 -5.52 -12.96 24.60
N TYR A 247 -5.25 -12.31 23.49
CA TYR A 247 -5.52 -12.84 22.16
C TYR A 247 -4.87 -14.21 21.96
N MET A 248 -3.58 -14.33 22.30
CA MET A 248 -2.83 -15.59 22.15
C MET A 248 -3.35 -16.70 23.08
N LYS A 249 -3.83 -16.38 24.29
CA LYS A 249 -4.50 -17.38 25.16
C LYS A 249 -5.75 -17.97 24.51
N ILE A 250 -6.48 -17.17 23.73
CA ILE A 250 -7.69 -17.61 23.04
C ILE A 250 -7.35 -18.42 21.78
N VAL A 251 -6.44 -17.89 20.96
CA VAL A 251 -6.15 -18.39 19.61
C VAL A 251 -5.11 -19.51 19.61
N SER A 252 -4.07 -19.40 20.43
CA SER A 252 -2.97 -20.35 20.55
C SER A 252 -2.46 -20.46 21.98
N PRO A 253 -3.19 -21.11 22.90
CA PRO A 253 -2.84 -21.17 24.33
C PRO A 253 -1.44 -21.70 24.60
N ARG A 254 -0.97 -22.66 23.80
CA ARG A 254 0.36 -23.27 23.93
C ARG A 254 1.49 -22.26 23.67
N ASP A 255 1.24 -21.28 22.81
CA ASP A 255 2.24 -20.30 22.39
C ASP A 255 2.14 -18.97 23.16
N SER A 256 1.17 -18.83 24.07
CA SER A 256 1.00 -17.60 24.86
C SER A 256 2.22 -17.27 25.75
N SER A 257 3.03 -18.28 26.09
CA SER A 257 4.30 -18.11 26.81
C SER A 257 5.43 -17.51 25.97
N LYS A 258 5.32 -17.56 24.62
CA LYS A 258 6.28 -16.96 23.69
C LYS A 258 6.16 -15.43 23.64
N VAL A 259 5.05 -14.86 24.12
CA VAL A 259 4.85 -13.41 24.20
C VAL A 259 5.57 -12.85 25.43
N LYS A 260 6.50 -11.93 25.21
CA LYS A 260 7.34 -11.33 26.24
C LYS A 260 7.24 -9.82 26.23
N LEU A 261 7.24 -9.21 27.41
CA LEU A 261 7.35 -7.77 27.56
C LEU A 261 8.83 -7.38 27.51
N TYR A 262 9.19 -6.45 26.64
CA TYR A 262 10.51 -5.84 26.60
C TYR A 262 10.70 -4.89 27.76
N LYS A 263 11.85 -4.96 28.46
CA LYS A 263 12.09 -4.18 29.68
C LYS A 263 13.41 -3.41 29.66
N GLU A 264 14.18 -3.50 28.57
CA GLU A 264 15.45 -2.82 28.47
C GLU A 264 15.27 -1.33 28.15
N LYS A 265 16.27 -0.50 28.51
CA LYS A 265 16.23 0.96 28.27
C LYS A 265 16.49 1.33 26.81
N ARG A 266 17.24 0.49 26.08
CA ARG A 266 17.55 0.73 24.67
C ARG A 266 16.31 0.48 23.83
N PRO A 267 15.99 1.31 22.79
CA PRO A 267 14.85 1.04 21.91
C PRO A 267 14.91 -0.37 21.31
N ILE A 268 13.73 -1.02 21.20
CA ILE A 268 13.67 -2.43 20.84
C ILE A 268 14.34 -2.74 19.49
N PHE A 269 14.10 -1.94 18.45
CA PHE A 269 14.67 -2.18 17.12
C PHE A 269 16.18 -1.93 17.06
N ASP A 270 16.66 -0.95 17.82
CA ASP A 270 18.07 -0.67 17.95
C ASP A 270 18.80 -1.79 18.73
N ASN A 271 18.18 -2.34 19.78
CA ASN A 271 18.74 -3.47 20.54
C ASN A 271 18.90 -4.74 19.68
N TYR A 272 18.02 -4.94 18.70
CA TYR A 272 18.10 -6.05 17.75
C TYR A 272 18.88 -5.73 16.47
N GLY A 273 19.42 -4.52 16.32
CA GLY A 273 20.26 -4.10 15.18
C GLY A 273 19.50 -4.03 13.85
N ILE A 274 18.21 -3.70 13.89
CA ILE A 274 17.37 -3.66 12.68
C ILE A 274 16.94 -2.26 12.26
N GLU A 275 17.18 -1.21 13.06
CA GLU A 275 16.78 0.15 12.70
C GLU A 275 17.42 0.60 11.38
N GLU A 276 18.71 0.34 11.17
CA GLU A 276 19.40 0.63 9.89
C GLU A 276 18.78 -0.12 8.71
N GLN A 277 18.30 -1.36 8.93
CA GLN A 277 17.64 -2.14 7.88
C GLN A 277 16.25 -1.56 7.56
N ILE A 278 15.56 -0.99 8.55
CA ILE A 278 14.29 -0.28 8.38
C ILE A 278 14.52 1.02 7.60
N GLU A 279 15.53 1.80 7.97
CA GLU A 279 15.91 3.02 7.24
C GLU A 279 16.21 2.73 5.76
N SER A 280 16.83 1.58 5.47
CA SER A 280 17.11 1.16 4.09
C SER A 280 15.87 0.95 3.23
N ILE A 281 14.69 0.75 3.84
CA ILE A 281 13.41 0.61 3.12
C ILE A 281 13.02 1.93 2.43
N TYR A 282 13.40 3.06 3.01
CA TYR A 282 13.07 4.40 2.53
C TYR A 282 14.07 4.98 1.54
N VAL A 283 15.20 4.30 1.31
CA VAL A 283 16.25 4.74 0.38
C VAL A 283 16.12 3.99 -0.94
N ASN A 284 16.14 4.70 -2.06
CA ASN A 284 16.00 4.07 -3.38
C ASN A 284 17.16 3.11 -3.69
N ARG A 285 18.36 3.36 -3.15
CA ARG A 285 19.55 2.55 -3.40
C ARG A 285 19.85 1.62 -2.24
N VAL A 286 19.84 0.32 -2.50
CA VAL A 286 20.17 -0.73 -1.53
C VAL A 286 21.52 -1.36 -1.89
N LYS A 287 22.43 -1.42 -0.93
CA LYS A 287 23.76 -2.02 -1.11
C LYS A 287 23.69 -3.54 -1.02
N LEU A 288 24.44 -4.22 -1.87
CA LEU A 288 24.63 -5.67 -1.85
C LEU A 288 25.93 -6.03 -1.11
N LYS A 289 26.02 -7.26 -0.60
CA LYS A 289 27.21 -7.76 0.13
C LYS A 289 28.45 -7.82 -0.75
N SER A 290 28.29 -8.09 -2.04
CA SER A 290 29.37 -8.07 -3.05
C SER A 290 29.94 -6.68 -3.32
N GLY A 291 29.32 -5.62 -2.78
CA GLY A 291 29.66 -4.22 -3.05
C GLY A 291 28.88 -3.62 -4.23
N GLY A 292 28.04 -4.42 -4.90
CA GLY A 292 27.04 -3.94 -5.86
C GLY A 292 25.88 -3.20 -5.18
N SER A 293 24.89 -2.81 -5.97
CA SER A 293 23.68 -2.17 -5.45
C SER A 293 22.49 -2.40 -6.37
N ILE A 294 21.29 -2.39 -5.80
CA ILE A 294 20.04 -2.32 -6.55
C ILE A 294 19.40 -0.94 -6.33
N ILE A 295 18.79 -0.39 -7.38
CA ILE A 295 18.14 0.93 -7.35
C ILE A 295 16.67 0.75 -7.73
N PHE A 296 15.77 1.23 -6.88
CA PHE A 296 14.33 1.19 -7.11
C PHE A 296 13.86 2.51 -7.73
N GLY A 297 13.18 2.41 -8.87
CA GLY A 297 12.48 3.51 -9.51
C GLY A 297 10.97 3.21 -9.52
N VAL A 298 10.19 3.95 -8.76
CA VAL A 298 8.73 3.80 -8.73
C VAL A 298 8.12 4.83 -9.65
N THR A 299 7.38 4.39 -10.66
CA THR A 299 6.62 5.24 -11.57
C THR A 299 5.11 4.99 -11.38
N GLU A 300 4.28 5.74 -12.09
CA GLU A 300 2.82 5.55 -12.04
C GLU A 300 2.38 4.17 -12.56
N ALA A 301 3.05 3.64 -13.58
CA ALA A 301 2.67 2.41 -14.28
C ALA A 301 3.43 1.17 -13.79
N LEU A 302 4.71 1.29 -13.45
CA LEU A 302 5.57 0.15 -13.14
C LEU A 302 6.67 0.52 -12.13
N ILE A 303 7.28 -0.51 -11.57
CA ILE A 303 8.44 -0.43 -10.71
C ILE A 303 9.65 -0.97 -11.51
N SER A 304 10.69 -0.16 -11.64
CA SER A 304 11.97 -0.59 -12.20
C SER A 304 12.96 -0.89 -11.09
N ILE A 305 13.76 -1.93 -11.25
CA ILE A 305 14.87 -2.29 -10.37
C ILE A 305 16.11 -2.43 -11.23
N ASP A 306 17.09 -1.55 -11.04
CA ASP A 306 18.36 -1.56 -11.75
C ASP A 306 19.46 -2.20 -10.90
N VAL A 307 20.21 -3.15 -11.47
CA VAL A 307 21.29 -3.87 -10.78
C VAL A 307 22.63 -3.33 -11.22
N ASN A 308 23.35 -2.74 -10.28
CA ASN A 308 24.68 -2.18 -10.52
C ASN A 308 25.78 -3.03 -9.89
N SER A 309 26.81 -3.37 -10.66
CA SER A 309 28.04 -3.98 -10.13
C SER A 309 28.84 -2.94 -9.34
N GLY A 310 29.30 -3.31 -8.15
CA GLY A 310 30.26 -2.49 -7.41
C GLY A 310 31.65 -2.57 -8.00
N ARG A 311 32.58 -1.82 -7.41
CA ARG A 311 34.02 -1.99 -7.70
C ARG A 311 34.55 -3.29 -7.05
N ALA A 312 34.13 -4.43 -7.56
CA ALA A 312 34.63 -5.72 -7.07
C ALA A 312 36.07 -5.90 -7.51
N LYS A 313 36.99 -5.80 -6.56
CA LYS A 313 38.47 -5.91 -6.79
C LYS A 313 38.95 -7.35 -7.03
N SER A 314 38.05 -8.37 -7.07
CA SER A 314 38.51 -9.76 -6.87
C SER A 314 38.20 -10.77 -7.97
N SER A 315 37.46 -10.46 -9.03
CA SER A 315 37.21 -11.44 -10.10
C SER A 315 37.92 -11.07 -11.40
N LYS A 316 38.73 -11.98 -11.90
CA LYS A 316 39.35 -11.88 -13.24
C LYS A 316 38.36 -12.13 -14.38
N ASP A 317 37.12 -12.57 -14.04
CA ASP A 317 36.08 -12.91 -14.99
C ASP A 317 34.83 -12.05 -14.76
N VAL A 318 34.48 -11.25 -15.77
CA VAL A 318 33.31 -10.36 -15.76
C VAL A 318 32.00 -11.13 -15.64
N GLU A 319 31.91 -12.30 -16.27
CA GLU A 319 30.70 -13.16 -16.23
C GLU A 319 30.45 -13.69 -14.82
N SER A 320 31.45 -14.18 -14.13
CA SER A 320 31.32 -14.68 -12.75
C SER A 320 30.97 -13.58 -11.76
N MET A 321 31.48 -12.36 -11.98
CA MET A 321 31.10 -11.18 -11.19
C MET A 321 29.64 -10.80 -11.43
N ALA A 322 29.20 -10.73 -12.67
CA ALA A 322 27.82 -10.43 -13.04
C ALA A 322 26.89 -11.46 -12.42
N PHE A 323 27.20 -12.75 -12.55
CA PHE A 323 26.39 -13.83 -11.95
C PHE A 323 26.27 -13.71 -10.43
N SER A 324 27.39 -13.50 -9.73
CA SER A 324 27.38 -13.34 -8.27
C SER A 324 26.55 -12.14 -7.82
N THR A 325 26.74 -10.99 -8.47
CA THR A 325 25.98 -9.76 -8.15
C THR A 325 24.48 -9.94 -8.45
N ASN A 326 24.15 -10.53 -9.60
CA ASN A 326 22.76 -10.78 -9.97
C ASN A 326 22.07 -11.78 -9.04
N LEU A 327 22.80 -12.77 -8.53
CA LEU A 327 22.28 -13.74 -7.57
C LEU A 327 21.89 -13.06 -6.24
N GLU A 328 22.78 -12.20 -5.72
CA GLU A 328 22.47 -11.39 -4.55
C GLU A 328 21.31 -10.41 -4.81
N ALA A 329 21.31 -9.78 -5.99
CA ALA A 329 20.26 -8.85 -6.40
C ALA A 329 18.89 -9.52 -6.47
N ALA A 330 18.80 -10.75 -6.99
CA ALA A 330 17.54 -11.51 -7.06
C ALA A 330 16.96 -11.77 -5.67
N VAL A 331 17.79 -12.17 -4.71
CA VAL A 331 17.38 -12.39 -3.31
C VAL A 331 16.92 -11.10 -2.66
N GLU A 332 17.74 -10.04 -2.80
CA GLU A 332 17.47 -8.75 -2.16
C GLU A 332 16.27 -8.03 -2.80
N ALA A 333 16.11 -8.09 -4.12
CA ALA A 333 14.93 -7.52 -4.80
C ALA A 333 13.63 -8.15 -4.30
N ALA A 334 13.56 -9.48 -4.20
CA ALA A 334 12.40 -10.17 -3.64
C ALA A 334 12.12 -9.75 -2.18
N ARG A 335 13.17 -9.60 -1.36
CA ARG A 335 13.06 -9.15 0.03
C ARG A 335 12.55 -7.71 0.10
N GLN A 336 13.11 -6.80 -0.67
CA GLN A 336 12.73 -5.39 -0.69
C GLN A 336 11.31 -5.17 -1.22
N LEU A 337 10.86 -5.93 -2.21
CA LEU A 337 9.46 -5.88 -2.67
C LEU A 337 8.48 -6.21 -1.53
N ARG A 338 8.82 -7.20 -0.67
CA ARG A 338 8.03 -7.54 0.53
C ARG A 338 8.09 -6.45 1.59
N LEU A 339 9.30 -5.95 1.90
CA LEU A 339 9.51 -4.95 2.94
C LEU A 339 8.83 -3.63 2.63
N ARG A 340 8.84 -3.18 1.37
CA ARG A 340 8.26 -1.92 0.91
C ARG A 340 6.77 -2.01 0.55
N ASP A 341 6.18 -3.22 0.58
CA ASP A 341 4.82 -3.50 0.06
C ASP A 341 4.62 -3.02 -1.39
N LEU A 342 5.66 -3.12 -2.22
CA LEU A 342 5.61 -2.74 -3.63
C LEU A 342 4.86 -3.79 -4.45
N GLY A 343 3.89 -3.37 -5.25
CA GLY A 343 3.08 -4.26 -6.07
C GLY A 343 2.65 -3.62 -7.39
N GLY A 344 2.26 -4.44 -8.32
CA GLY A 344 1.97 -4.09 -9.71
C GLY A 344 2.95 -4.77 -10.65
N LEU A 345 3.23 -4.15 -11.78
CA LEU A 345 4.23 -4.64 -12.73
C LEU A 345 5.63 -4.19 -12.27
N VAL A 346 6.56 -5.13 -12.21
CA VAL A 346 7.96 -4.89 -11.82
C VAL A 346 8.87 -5.38 -12.93
N VAL A 347 9.85 -4.59 -13.30
CA VAL A 347 10.89 -4.93 -14.27
C VAL A 347 12.25 -4.84 -13.59
N ILE A 348 13.02 -5.92 -13.64
CA ILE A 348 14.38 -5.98 -13.09
C ILE A 348 15.36 -6.00 -14.25
N ASP A 349 16.28 -5.04 -14.26
CA ASP A 349 17.39 -4.93 -15.19
C ASP A 349 18.63 -5.57 -14.56
N PHE A 350 18.89 -6.82 -14.93
CA PHE A 350 20.05 -7.57 -14.44
C PHE A 350 21.29 -7.25 -15.27
N ILE A 351 22.46 -7.32 -14.64
CA ILE A 351 23.73 -7.20 -15.36
C ILE A 351 23.79 -8.27 -16.44
N ASP A 352 24.22 -7.90 -17.65
CA ASP A 352 24.31 -8.79 -18.80
C ASP A 352 25.11 -10.06 -18.51
N MET A 353 24.55 -11.21 -18.91
CA MET A 353 25.16 -12.54 -18.81
C MET A 353 25.01 -13.30 -20.11
N LYS A 354 26.04 -14.09 -20.47
CA LYS A 354 26.05 -14.91 -21.68
C LYS A 354 25.68 -16.37 -21.40
N ASP A 355 25.99 -16.88 -20.22
CA ASP A 355 25.74 -18.27 -19.86
C ASP A 355 24.25 -18.48 -19.49
N LYS A 356 23.57 -19.26 -20.31
CA LYS A 356 22.15 -19.65 -20.08
C LYS A 356 21.92 -20.39 -18.78
N LYS A 357 22.93 -21.07 -18.22
CA LYS A 357 22.82 -21.75 -16.91
C LYS A 357 22.77 -20.72 -15.78
N HIS A 358 23.56 -19.66 -15.87
CA HIS A 358 23.55 -18.55 -14.92
C HIS A 358 22.18 -17.86 -14.92
N ILE A 359 21.66 -17.53 -16.12
CA ILE A 359 20.35 -16.91 -16.29
C ILE A 359 19.25 -17.76 -15.62
N ARG A 360 19.18 -19.06 -15.93
CA ARG A 360 18.20 -19.99 -15.34
C ARG A 360 18.32 -20.07 -13.82
N THR A 361 19.56 -20.02 -13.29
CA THR A 361 19.79 -20.06 -11.85
C THR A 361 19.23 -18.82 -11.17
N ILE A 362 19.42 -17.64 -11.76
CA ILE A 362 18.89 -16.36 -11.23
C ILE A 362 17.36 -16.36 -11.28
N GLU A 363 16.76 -16.74 -12.41
CA GLU A 363 15.31 -16.88 -12.53
C GLU A 363 14.72 -17.81 -11.46
N LYS A 364 15.35 -18.98 -11.26
CA LYS A 364 14.95 -19.93 -10.24
C LYS A 364 15.07 -19.34 -8.83
N THR A 365 16.21 -18.71 -8.52
CA THR A 365 16.45 -18.09 -7.22
C THR A 365 15.40 -17.02 -6.91
N LEU A 366 15.11 -16.15 -7.88
CA LEU A 366 14.09 -15.11 -7.71
C LEU A 366 12.69 -15.73 -7.46
N ARG A 367 12.30 -16.75 -8.25
CA ARG A 367 11.02 -17.45 -8.05
C ARG A 367 10.95 -18.12 -6.67
N ASP A 368 12.03 -18.75 -6.21
CA ASP A 368 12.07 -19.40 -4.91
C ASP A 368 12.00 -18.39 -3.75
N GLU A 369 12.64 -17.24 -3.87
CA GLU A 369 12.55 -16.15 -2.89
C GLU A 369 11.15 -15.49 -2.86
N LEU A 370 10.51 -15.36 -4.02
CA LEU A 370 9.14 -14.84 -4.12
C LEU A 370 8.08 -15.79 -3.57
N LYS A 371 8.34 -17.11 -3.50
CA LYS A 371 7.44 -18.06 -2.80
C LYS A 371 7.25 -17.76 -1.31
N LYS A 372 8.23 -17.09 -0.68
CA LYS A 372 8.12 -16.64 0.71
C LYS A 372 7.13 -15.48 0.86
N ASP A 373 6.76 -14.82 -0.24
CA ASP A 373 5.83 -13.72 -0.24
C ASP A 373 4.38 -14.20 -0.14
N ARG A 374 3.55 -13.45 0.59
CA ARG A 374 2.10 -13.68 0.66
C ARG A 374 1.35 -13.15 -0.55
N ALA A 375 1.91 -12.15 -1.23
CA ALA A 375 1.34 -11.65 -2.46
C ALA A 375 1.39 -12.74 -3.54
N LYS A 376 0.39 -12.77 -4.40
CA LYS A 376 0.46 -13.58 -5.60
C LYS A 376 1.47 -12.94 -6.54
N THR A 377 2.45 -13.73 -6.99
CA THR A 377 3.48 -13.29 -7.94
C THR A 377 3.42 -14.18 -9.17
N ASP A 378 3.67 -13.57 -10.32
CA ASP A 378 3.86 -14.26 -11.60
C ASP A 378 5.14 -13.73 -12.24
N VAL A 379 6.05 -14.63 -12.63
CA VAL A 379 7.42 -14.30 -13.05
C VAL A 379 7.66 -14.83 -14.44
N ALA A 380 7.91 -13.94 -15.40
CA ALA A 380 8.28 -14.29 -16.75
C ALA A 380 9.71 -14.86 -16.83
N SER A 381 10.11 -15.34 -17.99
CA SER A 381 11.52 -15.64 -18.28
C SER A 381 12.26 -14.37 -18.66
N MET A 382 13.57 -14.34 -18.40
CA MET A 382 14.43 -13.22 -18.77
C MET A 382 14.39 -12.98 -20.27
N SER A 383 14.18 -11.75 -20.68
CA SER A 383 14.13 -11.35 -22.08
C SER A 383 15.53 -11.34 -22.71
N LYS A 384 15.58 -11.25 -24.05
CA LYS A 384 16.86 -11.08 -24.79
C LYS A 384 17.63 -9.80 -24.45
N PHE A 385 17.01 -8.88 -23.76
CA PHE A 385 17.61 -7.62 -23.32
C PHE A 385 18.10 -7.66 -21.87
N GLY A 386 18.14 -8.83 -21.22
CA GLY A 386 18.52 -8.96 -19.82
C GLY A 386 17.43 -8.55 -18.81
N LEU A 387 16.26 -8.16 -19.29
CA LEU A 387 15.14 -7.73 -18.45
C LEU A 387 14.32 -8.92 -17.98
N LEU A 388 14.00 -8.94 -16.68
CA LEU A 388 13.06 -9.89 -16.10
C LEU A 388 11.81 -9.17 -15.63
N GLU A 389 10.66 -9.60 -16.14
CA GLU A 389 9.36 -9.04 -15.83
C GLU A 389 8.65 -9.92 -14.79
N LEU A 390 8.00 -9.29 -13.84
CA LEU A 390 7.12 -9.98 -12.90
C LEU A 390 5.92 -9.11 -12.53
N SER A 391 4.83 -9.75 -12.18
CA SER A 391 3.68 -9.11 -11.54
C SER A 391 3.58 -9.52 -10.09
N ARG A 392 3.29 -8.56 -9.20
CA ARG A 392 3.04 -8.80 -7.78
C ARG A 392 1.73 -8.16 -7.36
N GLN A 393 0.85 -8.93 -6.76
CA GLN A 393 -0.40 -8.42 -6.22
C GLN A 393 -0.14 -7.35 -5.17
N ARG A 394 -0.81 -6.21 -5.26
CA ARG A 394 -0.80 -5.17 -4.21
C ARG A 394 -1.66 -5.66 -3.05
N LEU A 395 -1.04 -5.91 -1.90
CA LEU A 395 -1.75 -6.29 -0.68
C LEU A 395 -2.16 -5.07 0.15
N ARG A 396 -1.31 -4.03 0.17
CA ARG A 396 -1.47 -2.80 0.94
C ARG A 396 -0.91 -1.61 0.16
N PRO A 397 -1.21 -0.37 0.55
CA PRO A 397 -0.45 0.79 0.09
C PRO A 397 1.03 0.64 0.44
N SER A 398 1.92 1.15 -0.41
CA SER A 398 3.37 1.11 -0.13
C SER A 398 3.70 1.85 1.16
N ILE A 399 4.77 1.43 1.85
CA ILE A 399 5.19 2.05 3.11
C ILE A 399 5.46 3.55 2.91
N GLU A 400 6.10 3.91 1.80
CA GLU A 400 6.38 5.31 1.46
C GLU A 400 5.10 6.15 1.37
N SER A 401 4.02 5.62 0.79
CA SER A 401 2.75 6.37 0.65
C SER A 401 2.07 6.70 1.98
N LYS A 402 2.45 6.03 3.07
CA LYS A 402 1.94 6.28 4.42
C LYS A 402 2.76 7.29 5.21
N THR A 403 4.06 7.38 4.93
CA THR A 403 5.01 8.14 5.74
C THR A 403 5.54 9.40 5.04
N TYR A 404 5.49 9.46 3.69
CA TYR A 404 6.01 10.59 2.93
C TYR A 404 4.91 11.42 2.28
N LEU A 405 5.14 12.72 2.23
CA LEU A 405 4.32 13.66 1.47
C LEU A 405 4.99 13.97 0.13
N MET A 406 4.18 14.22 -0.88
CA MET A 406 4.70 14.67 -2.18
C MET A 406 5.45 15.99 -2.02
N CYS A 407 6.68 16.05 -2.51
CA CYS A 407 7.49 17.27 -2.45
C CYS A 407 6.82 18.40 -3.25
N SER A 408 6.51 19.52 -2.59
CA SER A 408 5.89 20.69 -3.22
C SER A 408 6.78 21.35 -4.28
N HIS A 409 8.10 21.18 -4.18
CA HIS A 409 9.07 21.79 -5.10
C HIS A 409 9.16 21.04 -6.43
N CYS A 410 9.37 19.72 -6.43
CA CYS A 410 9.52 18.95 -7.66
C CYS A 410 8.27 18.17 -8.06
N GLN A 411 7.24 18.09 -7.21
CA GLN A 411 6.01 17.34 -7.44
C GLN A 411 6.25 15.90 -7.92
N GLY A 412 7.22 15.24 -7.30
CA GLY A 412 7.61 13.86 -7.62
C GLY A 412 8.63 13.72 -8.77
N ARG A 413 9.04 14.81 -9.43
CA ARG A 413 9.98 14.73 -10.57
C ARG A 413 11.43 14.46 -10.17
N GLY A 414 11.82 14.70 -8.91
CA GLY A 414 13.21 14.59 -8.44
C GLY A 414 14.15 15.70 -8.95
N VAL A 415 13.68 16.55 -9.87
CA VAL A 415 14.44 17.67 -10.45
C VAL A 415 13.56 18.92 -10.50
N VAL A 416 14.20 20.11 -10.44
CA VAL A 416 13.55 21.41 -10.57
C VAL A 416 14.21 22.19 -11.70
N ILE A 417 13.48 23.17 -12.24
CA ILE A 417 14.03 24.06 -13.27
C ILE A 417 15.16 24.89 -12.67
N SER A 418 16.26 25.05 -13.41
CA SER A 418 17.38 25.88 -12.96
C SER A 418 16.99 27.38 -12.92
N PRO A 419 17.58 28.17 -12.00
CA PRO A 419 17.28 29.60 -11.90
C PRO A 419 17.47 30.37 -13.23
N GLY A 420 18.50 30.02 -13.99
CA GLY A 420 18.76 30.62 -15.30
C GLY A 420 17.68 30.32 -16.34
N ALA A 421 17.22 29.04 -16.42
CA ALA A 421 16.15 28.67 -17.33
C ALA A 421 14.81 29.29 -16.94
N ALA A 422 14.53 29.36 -15.64
CA ALA A 422 13.34 30.03 -15.12
C ALA A 422 13.36 31.55 -15.45
N ALA A 423 14.48 32.20 -15.21
CA ALA A 423 14.66 33.60 -15.51
C ALA A 423 14.39 33.95 -16.99
N VAL A 424 14.94 33.16 -17.92
CA VAL A 424 14.68 33.31 -19.36
C VAL A 424 13.18 33.12 -19.68
N SER A 425 12.54 32.17 -19.06
CA SER A 425 11.10 31.92 -19.22
C SER A 425 10.28 33.14 -18.73
N PHE A 426 10.63 33.70 -17.59
CA PHE A 426 9.97 34.90 -17.07
C PHE A 426 10.19 36.16 -17.95
N LEU A 427 11.41 36.37 -18.47
CA LEU A 427 11.67 37.47 -19.43
C LEU A 427 10.75 37.35 -20.66
N ARG A 428 10.60 36.16 -21.24
CA ARG A 428 9.69 35.91 -22.36
C ARG A 428 8.23 36.19 -21.98
N ARG A 429 7.80 35.83 -20.78
CA ARG A 429 6.44 36.08 -20.29
C ARG A 429 6.19 37.58 -20.09
N ILE A 430 7.15 38.30 -19.54
CA ILE A 430 7.10 39.78 -19.41
C ILE A 430 6.96 40.40 -20.78
N GLN A 431 7.86 40.07 -21.72
CA GLN A 431 7.83 40.58 -23.09
C GLN A 431 6.49 40.30 -23.78
N LYS A 432 5.96 39.07 -23.66
CA LYS A 432 4.67 38.70 -24.24
C LYS A 432 3.50 39.48 -23.62
N GLY A 433 3.56 39.72 -22.32
CA GLY A 433 2.50 40.45 -21.61
C GLY A 433 2.47 41.91 -21.98
N VAL A 434 3.62 42.57 -22.09
CA VAL A 434 3.76 43.98 -22.48
C VAL A 434 3.26 44.23 -23.91
N LEU A 435 3.41 43.25 -24.82
CA LEU A 435 2.92 43.37 -26.20
C LEU A 435 1.39 43.31 -26.34
N LYS A 436 0.65 43.02 -25.28
CA LYS A 436 -0.82 42.84 -25.35
C LYS A 436 -1.63 44.13 -25.09
N GLY A 437 -1.02 45.21 -24.66
CA GLY A 437 -1.72 46.45 -24.38
C GLY A 437 -0.79 47.56 -23.86
N ASP A 438 -1.33 48.77 -23.62
CA ASP A 438 -0.61 49.93 -23.06
C ASP A 438 -0.32 49.71 -21.58
N MET A 439 0.83 49.10 -21.29
CA MET A 439 1.28 48.80 -19.93
C MET A 439 2.27 49.90 -19.48
N SER A 440 2.11 50.39 -18.25
CA SER A 440 3.04 51.34 -17.60
C SER A 440 4.05 50.64 -16.71
N GLY A 441 3.73 49.46 -16.20
CA GLY A 441 4.61 48.75 -15.28
C GLY A 441 4.37 47.26 -15.21
N VAL A 442 5.37 46.53 -14.74
CA VAL A 442 5.36 45.09 -14.50
C VAL A 442 5.95 44.80 -13.13
N THR A 443 5.23 44.08 -12.30
CA THR A 443 5.76 43.51 -11.04
C THR A 443 5.83 42.00 -11.16
N ALA A 444 7.04 41.44 -11.05
CA ALA A 444 7.26 39.97 -11.08
C ALA A 444 7.68 39.52 -9.68
N SER A 445 6.83 38.68 -9.04
CA SER A 445 7.13 38.02 -7.78
C SER A 445 7.72 36.61 -8.10
N LEU A 446 8.99 36.39 -7.72
CA LEU A 446 9.79 35.24 -8.13
C LEU A 446 10.46 34.57 -6.92
N PRO A 447 10.81 33.28 -7.00
CA PRO A 447 11.66 32.62 -5.99
C PRO A 447 12.99 33.37 -5.82
N PRO A 448 13.59 33.38 -4.61
CA PRO A 448 14.79 34.17 -4.31
C PRO A 448 15.93 33.97 -5.31
N GLU A 449 16.26 32.74 -5.64
CA GLU A 449 17.34 32.39 -6.57
C GLU A 449 17.09 32.87 -8.01
N VAL A 450 15.82 32.86 -8.45
CA VAL A 450 15.41 33.38 -9.76
C VAL A 450 15.43 34.92 -9.79
N ALA A 451 14.93 35.52 -8.72
CA ALA A 451 14.94 36.99 -8.57
C ALA A 451 16.38 37.52 -8.55
N GLU A 452 17.27 36.90 -7.79
CA GLU A 452 18.71 37.24 -7.75
C GLU A 452 19.35 37.07 -9.13
N TYR A 453 19.09 35.95 -9.82
CA TYR A 453 19.62 35.70 -11.15
C TYR A 453 19.13 36.76 -12.16
N MET A 454 17.84 37.13 -12.12
CA MET A 454 17.29 38.19 -13.00
C MET A 454 17.92 39.52 -12.74
N GLN A 455 18.02 39.95 -11.47
CA GLN A 455 18.55 41.27 -11.10
C GLN A 455 20.05 41.42 -11.38
N ASN A 456 20.83 40.32 -11.23
CA ASN A 456 22.28 40.38 -11.35
C ASN A 456 22.81 39.91 -12.72
N LYS A 457 22.26 38.82 -13.27
CA LYS A 457 22.76 38.23 -14.54
C LYS A 457 21.97 38.66 -15.77
N LYS A 458 20.70 39.12 -15.57
CA LYS A 458 19.79 39.53 -16.64
C LYS A 458 19.43 41.05 -16.56
N ARG A 459 20.22 41.82 -15.83
CA ARG A 459 19.98 43.23 -15.62
C ARG A 459 19.92 44.02 -16.93
N ASN A 460 20.85 43.75 -17.86
CA ASN A 460 20.90 44.47 -19.13
C ASN A 460 19.65 44.22 -19.96
N GLU A 461 19.21 42.98 -20.02
CA GLU A 461 17.99 42.60 -20.74
C GLU A 461 16.72 43.21 -20.13
N LEU A 462 16.67 43.36 -18.79
CA LEU A 462 15.58 44.07 -18.12
C LEU A 462 15.58 45.53 -18.52
N VAL A 463 16.72 46.22 -18.44
CA VAL A 463 16.88 47.65 -18.85
C VAL A 463 16.54 47.85 -20.32
N GLU A 464 16.91 46.91 -21.21
CA GLU A 464 16.53 46.99 -22.62
C GLU A 464 15.02 46.89 -22.82
N LEU A 465 14.34 45.97 -22.08
CA LEU A 465 12.88 45.86 -22.12
C LEU A 465 12.19 47.12 -21.62
N GLU A 466 12.67 47.70 -20.49
CA GLU A 466 12.14 48.94 -19.93
C GLU A 466 12.24 50.09 -20.93
N LYS A 467 13.41 50.25 -21.57
CA LYS A 467 13.64 51.32 -22.59
C LYS A 467 12.80 51.07 -23.85
N ARG A 468 12.73 49.83 -24.33
CA ARG A 468 12.04 49.50 -25.57
C ARG A 468 10.53 49.70 -25.51
N TYR A 469 9.94 49.40 -24.34
CA TYR A 469 8.48 49.43 -24.17
C TYR A 469 8.02 50.60 -23.27
N ASN A 470 8.94 51.46 -22.81
CA ASN A 470 8.67 52.59 -21.90
C ASN A 470 7.88 52.15 -20.65
N ILE A 471 8.33 51.08 -19.98
CA ILE A 471 7.70 50.49 -18.79
C ILE A 471 8.69 50.44 -17.62
N SER A 472 8.19 50.28 -16.40
CA SER A 472 9.01 49.97 -15.23
C SER A 472 8.86 48.47 -14.88
N ILE A 473 9.98 47.77 -14.64
CA ILE A 473 9.99 46.38 -14.25
C ILE A 473 10.50 46.19 -12.83
N GLN A 474 9.63 45.79 -11.92
CA GLN A 474 9.96 45.51 -10.54
C GLN A 474 10.06 44.01 -10.31
N ILE A 475 11.21 43.52 -9.81
CA ILE A 475 11.41 42.10 -9.42
C ILE A 475 11.34 42.02 -7.90
N LYS A 476 10.34 41.26 -7.38
CA LYS A 476 10.15 40.97 -5.95
C LYS A 476 10.55 39.53 -5.64
N SER A 477 11.37 39.35 -4.62
CA SER A 477 11.72 38.04 -4.09
C SER A 477 10.60 37.52 -3.19
N ASN A 478 10.17 36.25 -3.40
CA ASN A 478 9.16 35.59 -2.57
C ASN A 478 9.59 34.15 -2.26
N ALA A 479 9.99 33.91 -1.03
CA ALA A 479 10.47 32.60 -0.56
C ALA A 479 9.37 31.52 -0.45
N SER A 480 8.09 31.89 -0.49
CA SER A 480 6.98 30.91 -0.45
C SER A 480 6.69 30.27 -1.81
N LEU A 481 7.31 30.78 -2.90
CA LEU A 481 7.12 30.23 -4.24
C LEU A 481 8.03 29.01 -4.49
N PRO A 482 7.51 27.94 -5.12
CA PRO A 482 8.35 26.81 -5.51
C PRO A 482 9.33 27.17 -6.62
N PRO A 483 10.45 26.44 -6.79
CA PRO A 483 11.39 26.64 -7.88
C PRO A 483 10.69 26.67 -9.26
N GLY A 484 10.91 27.74 -10.02
CA GLY A 484 10.24 27.95 -11.31
C GLY A 484 8.79 28.47 -11.21
N GLY A 485 8.23 28.58 -10.01
CA GLY A 485 6.98 29.31 -9.76
C GLY A 485 7.18 30.80 -9.88
N GLY A 486 6.11 31.55 -10.08
CA GLY A 486 6.17 33.02 -10.09
C GLY A 486 4.90 33.65 -10.66
N ASN A 487 4.60 34.84 -10.16
CA ASN A 487 3.48 35.65 -10.61
C ASN A 487 3.99 36.92 -11.30
N ILE A 488 3.35 37.34 -12.40
CA ILE A 488 3.64 38.55 -13.12
C ILE A 488 2.36 39.36 -13.19
N GLU A 489 2.39 40.53 -12.61
CA GLU A 489 1.30 41.51 -12.61
C GLU A 489 1.66 42.68 -13.56
N PHE A 490 0.72 43.06 -14.41
CA PHE A 490 0.86 44.14 -15.34
C PHE A 490 -0.03 45.30 -14.89
N THR A 491 0.53 46.49 -14.82
CA THR A 491 -0.19 47.74 -14.52
C THR A 491 -0.37 48.57 -15.80
N THR A 492 -1.59 49.00 -16.06
CA THR A 492 -1.93 49.97 -17.12
C THR A 492 -1.89 51.37 -16.54
N GLU A 493 -1.56 52.42 -17.31
CA GLU A 493 -1.82 53.76 -16.88
C GLU A 493 -3.32 53.96 -16.68
N ASP A 494 -3.75 54.27 -15.45
CA ASP A 494 -5.09 54.79 -15.21
C ASP A 494 -5.21 56.11 -15.96
N ASN A 495 -5.84 56.08 -17.13
CA ASN A 495 -6.34 57.28 -17.76
C ASN A 495 -7.43 57.83 -16.85
N GLY A 496 -7.01 58.54 -15.79
CA GLY A 496 -7.90 59.35 -14.98
C GLY A 496 -8.76 60.22 -15.89
N ASN A 497 -9.99 59.80 -16.07
CA ASN A 497 -11.02 60.66 -16.65
C ASN A 497 -11.11 61.94 -15.83
N LYS A 498 -10.68 63.03 -16.46
CA LYS A 498 -11.10 64.40 -16.08
C LYS A 498 -12.56 64.61 -16.42
#